data_113f13cb8f433d59b095277f5ec91f85
#
_entry.id   113f13cb8f433d59b095277f5ec91f85
#
_cell.length_a   1.000
_cell.length_b   1.000
_cell.length_c   1.000
_cell.angle_alpha   90.00
_cell.angle_beta   90.00
_cell.angle_gamma   90.00
#
_symmetry.space_group_name_H-M   'P 1'
#
loop_
_entity.id
_entity.type
_entity.pdbx_description
1 polymer ?
#
loop_
_entity_poly.entity_id
_entity_poly.type
_entity_poly.pdbx_seq_one_letter_code
_entity_poly.pdbx_strand_id
1 'polypeptide(L)'
;MGIGNRDSGTCGCAHRARGFTLIELMAVILLLAIALTAVTFSFSKSLKSARITAASRDLVAALRYTRGQAIVKGRQEVLILNLDDNTYTAPGKSAVKLPTDMHMQLTTAEQEVTGGNAGGIRFFADGSSTGGHIAVLQERREWRINVAWLTGDISLDEHPE
;
A
#
# COMPACT_ATOMS: atom_id res chain seq x y z
N MET A 1 35.85 12.22 -88.29
CA MET A 1 35.86 11.15 -87.28
C MET A 1 35.65 11.75 -85.93
N GLY A 2 34.37 11.93 -85.53
CA GLY A 2 34.03 12.66 -84.29
C GLY A 2 33.57 11.67 -83.24
N ILE A 3 34.09 11.78 -82.07
CA ILE A 3 33.68 11.02 -80.91
C ILE A 3 33.00 11.99 -79.90
N GLY A 4 31.65 11.83 -79.84
CA GLY A 4 30.86 12.61 -78.89
C GLY A 4 31.04 12.08 -77.48
N ASN A 5 31.31 13.00 -76.55
CA ASN A 5 31.32 12.79 -75.13
C ASN A 5 29.90 13.01 -74.58
N ARG A 6 29.33 11.99 -73.98
CA ARG A 6 28.02 12.08 -73.28
C ARG A 6 28.30 12.35 -71.81
N ASP A 7 28.08 13.57 -71.40
CA ASP A 7 28.06 13.95 -69.96
C ASP A 7 26.76 13.43 -69.35
N SER A 8 26.92 12.42 -68.51
CA SER A 8 25.83 11.89 -67.65
C SER A 8 25.65 12.82 -66.45
N GLY A 9 24.62 13.69 -66.53
CA GLY A 9 24.24 14.55 -65.42
C GLY A 9 23.68 13.71 -64.26
N THR A 10 24.41 13.62 -63.17
CA THR A 10 23.92 13.10 -61.88
C THR A 10 23.00 14.14 -61.28
N CYS A 11 21.69 13.84 -61.30
CA CYS A 11 20.68 14.63 -60.60
C CYS A 11 20.82 14.39 -59.08
N GLY A 12 21.52 15.23 -58.41
CA GLY A 12 21.66 15.24 -56.97
C GLY A 12 20.34 15.71 -56.32
N CYS A 13 19.55 14.78 -55.79
CA CYS A 13 18.43 15.14 -54.94
C CYS A 13 18.95 15.76 -53.64
N ALA A 14 18.93 17.09 -53.58
CA ALA A 14 19.21 17.83 -52.37
C ALA A 14 18.09 17.55 -51.33
N HIS A 15 18.31 16.64 -50.42
CA HIS A 15 17.50 16.51 -49.23
C HIS A 15 17.62 17.83 -48.43
N ARG A 16 16.57 18.64 -48.49
CA ARG A 16 16.42 19.81 -47.60
C ARG A 16 16.33 19.30 -46.16
N ALA A 17 17.43 19.36 -45.44
CA ALA A 17 17.42 19.19 -44.00
C ALA A 17 16.59 20.33 -43.39
N ARG A 18 15.40 20.03 -42.94
CA ARG A 18 14.56 20.97 -42.14
C ARG A 18 15.14 21.04 -40.76
N GLY A 19 15.76 22.18 -40.44
CA GLY A 19 16.19 22.46 -39.08
C GLY A 19 15.00 22.71 -38.17
N PHE A 20 15.08 22.27 -36.92
CA PHE A 20 14.10 22.56 -35.89
C PHE A 20 14.06 24.07 -35.60
N THR A 21 12.86 24.63 -35.46
CA THR A 21 12.71 26.02 -35.04
C THR A 21 12.83 26.15 -33.53
N LEU A 22 13.30 27.28 -33.03
CA LEU A 22 13.41 27.55 -31.59
C LEU A 22 12.03 27.40 -30.90
N ILE A 23 10.95 27.85 -31.55
CA ILE A 23 9.60 27.76 -31.02
C ILE A 23 9.13 26.30 -30.90
N GLU A 24 9.52 25.44 -31.83
CA GLU A 24 9.20 24.02 -31.81
C GLU A 24 9.89 23.31 -30.62
N LEU A 25 11.17 23.67 -30.35
CA LEU A 25 11.89 23.16 -29.19
C LEU A 25 11.21 23.60 -27.89
N MET A 26 10.80 24.88 -27.79
CA MET A 26 10.08 25.39 -26.62
C MET A 26 8.73 24.66 -26.42
N ALA A 27 7.99 24.41 -27.49
CA ALA A 27 6.73 23.68 -27.43
C ALA A 27 6.93 22.22 -26.95
N VAL A 28 7.97 21.55 -27.42
CA VAL A 28 8.30 20.19 -26.98
C VAL A 28 8.68 20.16 -25.50
N ILE A 29 9.50 21.09 -25.03
CA ILE A 29 9.86 21.15 -23.60
C ILE A 29 8.61 21.41 -22.73
N LEU A 30 7.72 22.31 -23.17
CA LEU A 30 6.47 22.57 -22.47
C LEU A 30 5.58 21.32 -22.38
N LEU A 31 5.42 20.61 -23.49
CA LEU A 31 4.64 19.37 -23.52
C LEU A 31 5.25 18.27 -22.64
N LEU A 32 6.57 18.13 -22.65
CA LEU A 32 7.26 17.20 -21.76
C LEU A 32 7.09 17.56 -20.30
N ALA A 33 7.15 18.84 -19.93
CA ALA A 33 6.93 19.29 -18.55
C ALA A 33 5.50 18.95 -18.07
N ILE A 34 4.48 19.16 -18.92
CA ILE A 34 3.09 18.80 -18.62
C ILE A 34 2.93 17.28 -18.48
N ALA A 35 3.53 16.50 -19.37
CA ALA A 35 3.48 15.05 -19.31
C ALA A 35 4.15 14.49 -18.04
N LEU A 36 5.29 15.02 -17.65
CA LEU A 36 6.01 14.62 -16.43
C LEU A 36 5.21 14.94 -15.16
N THR A 37 4.51 16.08 -15.11
CA THR A 37 3.64 16.41 -13.96
C THR A 37 2.48 15.44 -13.82
N ALA A 38 1.84 15.02 -14.90
CA ALA A 38 0.74 14.06 -14.87
C ALA A 38 1.18 12.68 -14.32
N VAL A 39 2.38 12.23 -14.66
CA VAL A 39 2.93 10.94 -14.20
C VAL A 39 3.20 10.95 -12.69
N THR A 40 3.74 12.03 -12.13
CA THR A 40 4.06 12.12 -10.69
C THR A 40 2.81 12.06 -9.82
N PHE A 41 1.68 12.63 -10.24
CA PHE A 41 0.41 12.54 -9.50
C PHE A 41 -0.15 11.11 -9.43
N SER A 42 -0.09 10.36 -10.51
CA SER A 42 -0.56 8.96 -10.55
C SER A 42 0.26 8.02 -9.66
N PHE A 43 1.58 8.21 -9.62
CA PHE A 43 2.48 7.34 -8.84
C PHE A 43 2.29 7.49 -7.32
N SER A 44 2.07 8.70 -6.82
CA SER A 44 1.89 8.97 -5.39
C SER A 44 0.65 8.28 -4.83
N LYS A 45 -0.43 8.20 -5.60
CA LYS A 45 -1.70 7.56 -5.17
C LYS A 45 -1.58 6.03 -5.10
N SER A 46 -0.84 5.42 -6.03
CA SER A 46 -0.59 3.98 -6.06
C SER A 46 0.29 3.51 -4.89
N LEU A 47 1.32 4.28 -4.53
CA LEU A 47 2.22 3.97 -3.41
C LEU A 47 1.50 4.03 -2.05
N LYS A 48 0.59 5.00 -1.86
CA LYS A 48 -0.20 5.09 -0.62
C LYS A 48 -1.11 3.88 -0.46
N SER A 49 -1.83 3.49 -1.52
CA SER A 49 -2.70 2.30 -1.51
C SER A 49 -1.92 1.01 -1.23
N ALA A 50 -0.73 0.85 -1.81
CA ALA A 50 0.10 -0.32 -1.56
C ALA A 50 0.58 -0.39 -0.10
N ARG A 51 0.89 0.74 0.52
CA ARG A 51 1.35 0.81 1.92
C ARG A 51 0.28 0.39 2.91
N ILE A 52 -0.97 0.85 2.75
CA ILE A 52 -2.04 0.47 3.67
C ILE A 52 -2.40 -1.01 3.51
N THR A 53 -2.45 -1.51 2.29
CA THR A 53 -2.68 -2.94 2.05
C THR A 53 -1.56 -3.80 2.67
N ALA A 54 -0.31 -3.37 2.59
CA ALA A 54 0.80 -4.05 3.25
C ALA A 54 0.65 -4.02 4.78
N ALA A 55 0.40 -2.85 5.38
CA ALA A 55 0.22 -2.71 6.82
C ALA A 55 -0.97 -3.55 7.35
N SER A 56 -2.09 -3.59 6.61
CA SER A 56 -3.24 -4.42 6.98
C SER A 56 -2.92 -5.91 6.91
N ARG A 57 -2.17 -6.35 5.90
CA ARG A 57 -1.71 -7.74 5.79
C ARG A 57 -0.73 -8.12 6.89
N ASP A 58 0.16 -7.21 7.28
CA ASP A 58 1.10 -7.42 8.38
C ASP A 58 0.35 -7.57 9.71
N LEU A 59 -0.70 -6.79 9.93
CA LEU A 59 -1.55 -6.90 11.11
C LEU A 59 -2.32 -8.24 11.11
N VAL A 60 -2.86 -8.67 9.96
CA VAL A 60 -3.47 -10.01 9.81
C VAL A 60 -2.46 -11.11 10.11
N ALA A 61 -1.22 -10.98 9.63
CA ALA A 61 -0.15 -11.94 9.92
C ALA A 61 0.19 -11.97 11.42
N ALA A 62 0.20 -10.83 12.11
CA ALA A 62 0.42 -10.74 13.55
C ALA A 62 -0.72 -11.40 14.35
N LEU A 63 -1.98 -11.22 13.92
CA LEU A 63 -3.13 -11.91 14.52
C LEU A 63 -3.03 -13.43 14.35
N ARG A 64 -2.75 -13.90 13.13
CA ARG A 64 -2.55 -15.33 12.86
C ARG A 64 -1.39 -15.92 13.63
N TYR A 65 -0.29 -15.17 13.76
CA TYR A 65 0.84 -15.57 14.59
C TYR A 65 0.42 -15.69 16.07
N THR A 66 -0.30 -14.72 16.61
CA THR A 66 -0.79 -14.74 17.99
C THR A 66 -1.69 -15.94 18.25
N ARG A 67 -2.64 -16.23 17.33
CA ARG A 67 -3.48 -17.43 17.38
C ARG A 67 -2.63 -18.72 17.37
N GLY A 68 -1.66 -18.79 16.46
CA GLY A 68 -0.75 -19.95 16.39
C GLY A 68 0.05 -20.14 17.67
N GLN A 69 0.52 -19.05 18.30
CA GLN A 69 1.21 -19.10 19.58
C GLN A 69 0.30 -19.61 20.72
N ALA A 70 -0.97 -19.19 20.75
CA ALA A 70 -1.94 -19.64 21.74
C ALA A 70 -2.15 -21.17 21.66
N ILE A 71 -2.34 -21.69 20.46
CA ILE A 71 -2.53 -23.12 20.19
C ILE A 71 -1.25 -23.92 20.56
N VAL A 72 -0.09 -23.50 20.07
CA VAL A 72 1.16 -24.22 20.28
C VAL A 72 1.59 -24.24 21.75
N LYS A 73 1.37 -23.14 22.48
CA LYS A 73 1.72 -23.04 23.90
C LYS A 73 0.64 -23.59 24.82
N GLY A 74 -0.55 -23.91 24.31
CA GLY A 74 -1.69 -24.37 25.10
C GLY A 74 -2.19 -23.38 26.14
N ARG A 75 -2.01 -22.07 25.88
CA ARG A 75 -2.42 -20.99 26.79
C ARG A 75 -2.92 -19.77 26.02
N GLN A 76 -3.57 -18.88 26.74
CA GLN A 76 -4.05 -17.63 26.16
C GLN A 76 -2.90 -16.73 25.73
N GLU A 77 -3.01 -16.14 24.55
CA GLU A 77 -2.10 -15.12 24.03
C GLU A 77 -2.91 -13.94 23.49
N VAL A 78 -2.39 -12.73 23.64
CA VAL A 78 -3.10 -11.49 23.29
C VAL A 78 -2.28 -10.68 22.30
N LEU A 79 -2.91 -10.23 21.22
CA LEU A 79 -2.38 -9.14 20.41
C LEU A 79 -2.84 -7.82 21.04
N ILE A 80 -1.90 -7.01 21.49
CA ILE A 80 -2.17 -5.71 22.13
C ILE A 80 -2.10 -4.63 21.07
N LEU A 81 -3.11 -3.74 21.04
CA LEU A 81 -3.15 -2.54 20.22
C LEU A 81 -3.12 -1.32 21.11
N ASN A 82 -2.25 -0.38 20.82
CA ASN A 82 -2.23 0.95 21.43
C ASN A 82 -2.66 1.97 20.36
N LEU A 83 -3.84 2.53 20.53
CA LEU A 83 -4.46 3.42 19.55
C LEU A 83 -3.85 4.83 19.62
N ASP A 84 -3.33 5.24 20.79
CA ASP A 84 -2.68 6.55 20.96
C ASP A 84 -1.33 6.61 20.23
N ASP A 85 -0.52 5.56 20.37
CA ASP A 85 0.79 5.45 19.72
C ASP A 85 0.70 4.89 18.29
N ASN A 86 -0.50 4.41 17.92
CA ASN A 86 -0.77 3.74 16.65
C ASN A 86 0.17 2.54 16.43
N THR A 87 0.30 1.69 17.47
CA THR A 87 1.18 0.51 17.47
C THR A 87 0.42 -0.76 17.83
N TYR A 88 0.94 -1.89 17.37
CA TYR A 88 0.48 -3.21 17.82
C TYR A 88 1.64 -4.09 18.25
N THR A 89 1.39 -4.98 19.19
CA THR A 89 2.40 -5.88 19.78
C THR A 89 1.88 -7.30 19.81
N ALA A 90 2.54 -8.19 19.10
CA ALA A 90 2.28 -9.63 19.17
C ALA A 90 3.11 -10.28 20.30
N PRO A 91 2.69 -11.44 20.84
CA PRO A 91 3.38 -12.13 21.92
C PRO A 91 4.85 -12.43 21.59
N GLY A 92 5.76 -11.93 22.44
CA GLY A 92 7.21 -12.13 22.25
C GLY A 92 7.83 -11.34 21.09
N LYS A 93 7.13 -10.37 20.54
CA LYS A 93 7.63 -9.47 19.50
C LYS A 93 7.73 -8.04 20.04
N SER A 94 8.56 -7.22 19.41
CA SER A 94 8.57 -5.77 19.64
C SER A 94 7.33 -5.12 19.05
N ALA A 95 6.96 -3.96 19.60
CA ALA A 95 5.87 -3.15 19.06
C ALA A 95 6.17 -2.71 17.62
N VAL A 96 5.18 -2.83 16.76
CA VAL A 96 5.22 -2.39 15.37
C VAL A 96 4.34 -1.16 15.25
N LYS A 97 4.91 -0.08 14.70
CA LYS A 97 4.20 1.18 14.49
C LYS A 97 3.62 1.23 13.07
N LEU A 98 2.35 1.62 12.96
CA LEU A 98 1.74 1.91 11.67
C LEU A 98 2.29 3.23 11.11
N PRO A 99 2.25 3.41 9.78
CA PRO A 99 2.53 4.71 9.15
C PRO A 99 1.67 5.83 9.74
N THR A 100 2.22 7.04 9.79
CA THR A 100 1.59 8.21 10.46
C THR A 100 0.33 8.72 9.76
N ASP A 101 0.12 8.34 8.52
CA ASP A 101 -1.06 8.66 7.71
C ASP A 101 -2.19 7.63 7.84
N MET A 102 -2.04 6.67 8.76
CA MET A 102 -3.03 5.63 9.06
C MET A 102 -3.44 5.70 10.52
N HIS A 103 -4.68 5.32 10.79
CA HIS A 103 -5.24 5.26 12.15
C HIS A 103 -5.90 3.91 12.36
N MET A 104 -5.70 3.34 13.55
CA MET A 104 -6.41 2.13 13.96
C MET A 104 -7.64 2.47 14.80
N GLN A 105 -8.70 1.73 14.59
CA GLN A 105 -9.85 1.66 15.50
C GLN A 105 -10.08 0.19 15.86
N LEU A 106 -10.33 -0.05 17.13
CA LEU A 106 -10.59 -1.39 17.65
C LEU A 106 -12.02 -1.45 18.18
N THR A 107 -12.76 -2.46 17.75
CA THR A 107 -14.04 -2.85 18.34
C THR A 107 -13.91 -4.28 18.84
N THR A 108 -13.92 -4.46 20.15
CA THR A 108 -13.77 -5.76 20.81
C THR A 108 -14.67 -5.84 22.05
N ALA A 109 -14.70 -6.99 22.71
CA ALA A 109 -15.42 -7.12 23.96
C ALA A 109 -14.83 -6.16 25.02
N GLU A 110 -15.71 -5.58 25.86
CA GLU A 110 -15.36 -4.56 26.85
C GLU A 110 -14.24 -4.99 27.82
N GLN A 111 -14.12 -6.29 28.09
CA GLN A 111 -13.09 -6.87 28.97
C GLN A 111 -11.67 -6.80 28.41
N GLU A 112 -11.51 -6.55 27.11
CA GLU A 112 -10.20 -6.45 26.46
C GLU A 112 -9.71 -5.00 26.30
N VAL A 113 -10.48 -4.03 26.79
CA VAL A 113 -10.08 -2.62 26.85
C VAL A 113 -9.24 -2.42 28.13
N THR A 114 -7.94 -2.32 27.95
CA THR A 114 -7.00 -2.07 29.04
C THR A 114 -6.87 -0.56 29.22
N GLY A 115 -7.46 0.01 30.25
CA GLY A 115 -7.48 1.42 30.61
C GLY A 115 -6.76 2.42 29.72
N GLY A 116 -7.45 3.45 29.24
CA GLY A 116 -6.97 4.37 28.20
C GLY A 116 -7.47 3.96 26.81
N ASN A 117 -6.71 4.31 25.78
CA ASN A 117 -7.04 4.03 24.38
C ASN A 117 -6.28 2.77 23.87
N ALA A 118 -6.08 1.77 24.74
CA ALA A 118 -5.43 0.51 24.44
C ALA A 118 -6.40 -0.65 24.63
N GLY A 119 -6.32 -1.65 23.74
CA GLY A 119 -7.13 -2.85 23.82
C GLY A 119 -6.43 -4.02 23.13
N GLY A 120 -7.08 -5.18 23.08
CA GLY A 120 -6.47 -6.34 22.49
C GLY A 120 -7.48 -7.32 21.91
N ILE A 121 -6.97 -8.27 21.13
CA ILE A 121 -7.70 -9.46 20.72
C ILE A 121 -6.98 -10.66 21.33
N ARG A 122 -7.70 -11.41 22.17
CA ARG A 122 -7.21 -12.58 22.86
C ARG A 122 -7.56 -13.82 22.04
N PHE A 123 -6.60 -14.73 21.95
CA PHE A 123 -6.79 -16.07 21.41
C PHE A 123 -6.60 -17.10 22.51
N PHE A 124 -7.39 -18.17 22.46
CA PHE A 124 -7.36 -19.25 23.43
C PHE A 124 -6.62 -20.48 22.88
N ALA A 125 -6.32 -21.44 23.75
CA ALA A 125 -5.57 -22.63 23.39
C ALA A 125 -6.28 -23.51 22.35
N ASP A 126 -7.60 -23.47 22.29
CA ASP A 126 -8.44 -24.18 21.30
C ASP A 126 -8.48 -23.46 19.94
N GLY A 127 -7.88 -22.28 19.83
CA GLY A 127 -7.86 -21.47 18.64
C GLY A 127 -9.04 -20.51 18.49
N SER A 128 -9.99 -20.50 19.43
CA SER A 128 -11.05 -19.50 19.51
C SER A 128 -10.49 -18.13 19.94
N SER A 129 -11.32 -17.09 19.93
CA SER A 129 -10.88 -15.74 20.31
C SER A 129 -11.99 -14.97 21.04
N THR A 130 -11.64 -13.82 21.62
CA THR A 130 -12.63 -12.85 22.14
C THR A 130 -13.45 -12.21 21.02
N GLY A 131 -13.00 -12.35 19.77
CA GLY A 131 -13.66 -11.75 18.62
C GLY A 131 -13.45 -10.24 18.52
N GLY A 132 -14.06 -9.64 17.51
CA GLY A 132 -14.01 -8.21 17.26
C GLY A 132 -13.53 -7.87 15.87
N HIS A 133 -13.31 -6.58 15.63
CA HIS A 133 -12.69 -6.12 14.39
C HIS A 133 -11.76 -4.94 14.63
N ILE A 134 -10.75 -4.87 13.78
CA ILE A 134 -9.79 -3.76 13.72
C ILE A 134 -10.00 -3.06 12.39
N ALA A 135 -10.35 -1.78 12.41
CA ALA A 135 -10.40 -0.94 11.22
C ALA A 135 -9.07 -0.17 11.09
N VAL A 136 -8.45 -0.25 9.92
CA VAL A 136 -7.30 0.57 9.54
C VAL A 136 -7.78 1.60 8.53
N LEU A 137 -7.71 2.85 8.91
CA LEU A 137 -8.25 3.99 8.17
C LEU A 137 -7.11 4.80 7.55
N GLN A 138 -7.26 5.17 6.29
CA GLN A 138 -6.38 6.12 5.59
C GLN A 138 -7.20 6.99 4.65
N GLU A 139 -7.26 8.28 4.90
CA GLU A 139 -8.08 9.26 4.13
C GLU A 139 -9.56 8.82 4.06
N ARG A 140 -10.01 8.30 2.89
CA ARG A 140 -11.40 7.82 2.65
C ARG A 140 -11.49 6.32 2.47
N ARG A 141 -10.46 5.57 2.83
CA ARG A 141 -10.43 4.11 2.69
C ARG A 141 -10.38 3.45 4.05
N GLU A 142 -11.15 2.40 4.19
CA GLU A 142 -11.18 1.56 5.38
C GLU A 142 -10.84 0.12 5.01
N TRP A 143 -9.89 -0.46 5.75
CA TRP A 143 -9.59 -1.89 5.73
C TRP A 143 -10.04 -2.48 7.04
N ARG A 144 -11.02 -3.37 6.99
CA ARG A 144 -11.58 -4.00 8.17
C ARG A 144 -11.05 -5.43 8.31
N ILE A 145 -10.42 -5.70 9.43
CA ILE A 145 -9.93 -7.02 9.80
C ILE A 145 -10.89 -7.58 10.82
N ASN A 146 -11.67 -8.58 10.42
CA ASN A 146 -12.63 -9.25 11.29
C ASN A 146 -11.99 -10.48 11.92
N VAL A 147 -12.25 -10.71 13.21
CA VAL A 147 -11.81 -11.89 13.95
C VAL A 147 -13.05 -12.57 14.52
N ALA A 148 -13.31 -13.78 14.06
CA ALA A 148 -14.46 -14.59 14.51
C ALA A 148 -14.18 -15.14 15.92
N TRP A 149 -15.12 -14.92 16.85
CA TRP A 149 -14.96 -15.34 18.24
C TRP A 149 -14.85 -16.85 18.42
N LEU A 150 -15.66 -17.64 17.71
CA LEU A 150 -15.75 -19.09 17.89
C LEU A 150 -14.59 -19.85 17.25
N THR A 151 -14.18 -19.44 16.04
CA THR A 151 -13.15 -20.14 15.26
C THR A 151 -11.80 -19.46 15.33
N GLY A 152 -11.75 -18.20 15.76
CA GLY A 152 -10.56 -17.37 15.66
C GLY A 152 -10.12 -17.11 14.22
N ASP A 153 -11.03 -17.26 13.25
CA ASP A 153 -10.75 -16.98 11.85
C ASP A 153 -10.55 -15.49 11.61
N ILE A 154 -9.63 -15.15 10.72
CA ILE A 154 -9.22 -13.77 10.47
C ILE A 154 -9.41 -13.47 9.00
N SER A 155 -10.38 -12.59 8.69
CA SER A 155 -10.66 -12.09 7.35
C SER A 155 -10.29 -10.62 7.22
N LEU A 156 -9.87 -10.23 6.02
CA LEU A 156 -9.56 -8.85 5.66
C LEU A 156 -10.53 -8.42 4.56
N ASP A 157 -11.32 -7.41 4.86
CA ASP A 157 -12.28 -6.81 3.93
C ASP A 157 -11.83 -5.38 3.60
N GLU A 158 -11.76 -5.07 2.32
CA GLU A 158 -11.49 -3.72 1.82
C GLU A 158 -12.82 -3.05 1.47
N HIS A 159 -13.12 -1.92 2.12
CA HIS A 159 -14.29 -1.11 1.82
C HIS A 159 -13.82 0.21 1.19
N PRO A 160 -13.82 0.35 -0.14
CA PRO A 160 -13.66 1.64 -0.77
C PRO A 160 -14.98 2.42 -0.62
N GLU A 161 -14.95 3.55 0.09
CA GLU A 161 -16.03 4.55 0.00
C GLU A 161 -15.93 5.37 -1.30
#